data_431b893c48cda21b3ea1417d7f0917e3
#
_entry.id   431b893c48cda21b3ea1417d7f0917e3
#
_cell.length_a   1.000
_cell.length_b   1.000
_cell.length_c   1.000
_cell.angle_alpha   90.00
_cell.angle_beta   90.00
_cell.angle_gamma   90.00
#
_symmetry.space_group_name_H-M   'P 1'
#
loop_
_entity.id
_entity.type
_entity.pdbx_description
1 polymer ?
#
loop_
_entity_poly.entity_id
_entity_poly.type
_entity_poly.pdbx_seq_one_letter_code
_entity_poly.pdbx_strand_id
1 'polypeptide(L)'
;MPEKRKMEYKTYLFDFDYTLADSSRGIVICFRNVLTRHGHTDITDESIKRTIGKTLEDSFSILTGITDKNTLISYKKEYVKEADIHMTANTKFFPETVAVLKALKKRGGFSRFFVGIIFYLREVLL
;
A
#
# COMPACT_ATOMS: atom_id res chain seq x y z
N MET A 1 -16.39 -29.73 -26.26
CA MET A 1 -15.82 -28.64 -25.52
C MET A 1 -16.19 -28.80 -24.05
N PRO A 2 -15.24 -28.87 -23.17
CA PRO A 2 -15.61 -28.94 -21.76
C PRO A 2 -16.43 -27.72 -21.43
N GLU A 3 -17.58 -27.94 -20.84
CA GLU A 3 -18.38 -26.88 -20.31
C GLU A 3 -17.51 -25.96 -19.48
N LYS A 4 -17.56 -24.67 -19.77
CA LYS A 4 -16.97 -23.68 -18.88
C LYS A 4 -17.61 -23.89 -17.52
N ARG A 5 -16.94 -24.60 -16.65
CA ARG A 5 -17.31 -24.64 -15.26
C ARG A 5 -17.38 -23.19 -14.77
N LYS A 6 -18.55 -22.76 -14.39
CA LYS A 6 -18.67 -21.56 -13.59
C LYS A 6 -17.90 -21.83 -12.31
N MET A 7 -16.65 -21.39 -12.26
CA MET A 7 -15.92 -21.41 -11.02
C MET A 7 -16.46 -20.31 -10.13
N GLU A 8 -17.28 -20.67 -9.16
CA GLU A 8 -17.64 -19.76 -8.10
C GLU A 8 -16.51 -19.74 -7.08
N TYR A 9 -15.78 -18.65 -7.07
CA TYR A 9 -14.76 -18.43 -6.05
C TYR A 9 -15.41 -17.81 -4.83
N LYS A 10 -15.23 -18.44 -3.67
CA LYS A 10 -15.66 -17.88 -2.37
C LYS A 10 -14.65 -16.88 -1.80
N THR A 11 -13.46 -16.86 -2.34
CA THR A 11 -12.35 -16.02 -1.86
C THR A 11 -11.71 -15.31 -3.03
N TYR A 12 -11.53 -14.00 -2.89
CA TYR A 12 -10.88 -13.16 -3.87
C TYR A 12 -9.66 -12.51 -3.22
N LEU A 13 -8.52 -12.55 -3.92
CA LEU A 13 -7.30 -11.90 -3.50
C LEU A 13 -7.04 -10.71 -4.41
N PHE A 14 -6.82 -9.54 -3.82
CA PHE A 14 -6.51 -8.32 -4.55
C PHE A 14 -5.16 -7.77 -4.10
N ASP A 15 -4.40 -7.24 -5.05
CA ASP A 15 -3.29 -6.37 -4.73
C ASP A 15 -3.85 -5.03 -4.22
N PHE A 16 -3.30 -4.52 -3.13
CA PHE A 16 -3.81 -3.31 -2.51
C PHE A 16 -3.34 -2.05 -3.23
N ASP A 17 -2.03 -1.91 -3.41
CA ASP A 17 -1.47 -0.70 -3.99
C ASP A 17 -1.81 -0.58 -5.47
N TYR A 18 -2.40 0.56 -5.85
CA TYR A 18 -2.83 0.88 -7.21
C TYR A 18 -3.88 -0.07 -7.83
N THR A 19 -4.27 -1.15 -7.16
CA THR A 19 -5.36 -2.03 -7.61
C THR A 19 -6.65 -1.71 -6.87
N LEU A 20 -6.62 -1.67 -5.54
CA LEU A 20 -7.78 -1.38 -4.71
C LEU A 20 -7.82 0.07 -4.25
N ALA A 21 -6.65 0.66 -4.02
CA ALA A 21 -6.55 1.99 -3.46
C ALA A 21 -5.33 2.74 -3.98
N ASP A 22 -5.45 4.05 -4.04
CA ASP A 22 -4.31 4.93 -4.25
C ASP A 22 -3.75 5.34 -2.90
N SER A 23 -2.62 4.75 -2.54
CA SER A 23 -1.88 5.04 -1.32
C SER A 23 -0.66 5.92 -1.56
N SER A 24 -0.44 6.37 -2.79
CA SER A 24 0.79 7.09 -3.16
C SER A 24 1.03 8.35 -2.34
N ARG A 25 -0.01 9.10 -2.02
CA ARG A 25 0.10 10.32 -1.21
C ARG A 25 0.62 10.01 0.19
N GLY A 26 0.07 9.00 0.84
CA GLY A 26 0.51 8.57 2.16
C GLY A 26 1.94 8.03 2.15
N ILE A 27 2.27 7.23 1.14
CA ILE A 27 3.62 6.69 0.96
C ILE A 27 4.63 7.82 0.79
N VAL A 28 4.34 8.80 -0.06
CA VAL A 28 5.23 9.96 -0.28
C VAL A 28 5.42 10.74 1.02
N ILE A 29 4.37 10.99 1.77
CA ILE A 29 4.46 11.68 3.06
C ILE A 29 5.37 10.92 4.04
N CYS A 30 5.19 9.61 4.16
CA CYS A 30 5.99 8.77 5.05
C CYS A 30 7.48 8.81 4.68
N PHE A 31 7.80 8.61 3.40
CA PHE A 31 9.18 8.70 2.92
C PHE A 31 9.74 10.11 3.11
N ARG A 32 8.98 11.13 2.75
CA ARG A 32 9.41 12.53 2.86
C ARG A 32 9.79 12.88 4.29
N ASN A 33 8.97 12.49 5.25
CA ASN A 33 9.23 12.78 6.66
C ASN A 33 10.52 12.13 7.16
N VAL A 34 10.75 10.87 6.83
CA VAL A 34 11.99 10.18 7.21
C VAL A 34 13.19 10.78 6.51
N LEU A 35 13.10 11.00 5.20
CA LEU A 35 14.19 11.56 4.41
C LEU A 35 14.58 12.97 4.88
N THR A 36 13.61 13.83 5.10
CA THR A 36 13.85 15.21 5.57
C THR A 36 14.48 15.23 6.95
N ARG A 37 14.04 14.35 7.84
CA ARG A 37 14.61 14.21 9.19
C ARG A 37 16.10 13.90 9.18
N HIS A 38 16.54 13.17 8.18
CA HIS A 38 17.94 12.78 8.00
C HIS A 38 18.71 13.64 6.98
N GLY A 39 18.15 14.76 6.58
CA GLY A 39 18.82 15.72 5.71
C GLY A 39 18.75 15.43 4.22
N HIS A 40 17.96 14.45 3.79
CA HIS A 40 17.77 14.12 2.37
C HIS A 40 16.62 14.95 1.77
N THR A 41 16.93 16.18 1.40
CA THR A 41 15.91 17.16 0.94
C THR A 41 15.79 17.28 -0.57
N ASP A 42 16.75 16.75 -1.33
CA ASP A 42 16.81 16.89 -2.79
C ASP A 42 16.04 15.81 -3.56
N ILE A 43 15.30 14.98 -2.85
CA ILE A 43 14.59 13.82 -3.43
C ILE A 43 13.19 14.27 -3.85
N THR A 44 12.85 14.04 -5.11
CA THR A 44 11.54 14.41 -5.66
C THR A 44 10.47 13.39 -5.31
N ASP A 45 9.22 13.83 -5.30
CA ASP A 45 8.07 12.93 -5.11
C ASP A 45 8.00 11.86 -6.21
N GLU A 46 8.36 12.21 -7.44
CA GLU A 46 8.41 11.26 -8.56
C GLU A 46 9.41 10.13 -8.30
N SER A 47 10.58 10.47 -7.77
CA SER A 47 11.60 9.47 -7.40
C SER A 47 11.08 8.52 -6.32
N ILE A 48 10.37 9.05 -5.33
CA ILE A 48 9.75 8.26 -4.27
C ILE A 48 8.71 7.31 -4.87
N LYS A 49 7.82 7.83 -5.72
CA LYS A 49 6.76 7.04 -6.36
C LYS A 49 7.32 5.89 -7.19
N ARG A 50 8.46 6.07 -7.84
CA ARG A 50 9.11 5.02 -8.64
C ARG A 50 9.59 3.84 -7.80
N THR A 51 9.78 4.01 -6.50
CA THR A 51 10.19 2.93 -5.60
C THR A 51 9.01 2.15 -5.02
N ILE A 52 7.78 2.56 -5.25
CA ILE A 52 6.60 1.86 -4.75
C ILE A 52 6.57 0.43 -5.33
N GLY A 53 6.36 -0.53 -4.45
CA GLY A 53 6.40 -1.95 -4.80
C GLY A 53 7.72 -2.64 -4.45
N LYS A 54 8.77 -1.88 -4.16
CA LYS A 54 10.04 -2.41 -3.66
C LYS A 54 10.01 -2.52 -2.14
N THR A 55 10.96 -3.27 -1.56
CA THR A 55 11.11 -3.28 -0.11
C THR A 55 11.50 -1.89 0.40
N LEU A 56 11.18 -1.59 1.65
CA LEU A 56 11.52 -0.28 2.23
C LEU A 56 13.03 -0.06 2.25
N GLU A 57 13.80 -1.08 2.57
CA GLU A 57 15.25 -1.02 2.56
C GLU A 57 15.79 -0.69 1.17
N ASP A 58 15.30 -1.37 0.14
CA ASP A 58 15.70 -1.11 -1.25
C ASP A 58 15.31 0.30 -1.68
N SER A 59 14.12 0.73 -1.34
CA SER A 59 13.63 2.08 -1.67
C SER A 59 14.50 3.15 -1.04
N PHE A 60 14.81 3.05 0.25
CA PHE A 60 15.69 4.00 0.92
C PHE A 60 17.09 3.97 0.36
N SER A 61 17.61 2.79 0.02
CA SER A 61 18.93 2.67 -0.61
C SER A 61 18.98 3.36 -1.97
N ILE A 62 17.98 3.16 -2.80
CA ILE A 62 17.88 3.81 -4.12
C ILE A 62 17.78 5.32 -3.97
N LEU A 63 16.98 5.80 -3.04
CA LEU A 63 16.72 7.23 -2.88
C LEU A 63 17.89 7.99 -2.24
N THR A 64 18.65 7.35 -1.37
CA THR A 64 19.70 8.00 -0.58
C THR A 64 21.11 7.60 -0.97
N GLY A 65 21.27 6.47 -1.65
CA GLY A 65 22.59 5.88 -1.91
C GLY A 65 23.21 5.16 -0.70
N ILE A 66 22.50 5.09 0.41
CA ILE A 66 22.96 4.40 1.61
C ILE A 66 22.91 2.89 1.38
N THR A 67 23.97 2.18 1.74
CA THR A 67 24.06 0.71 1.63
C THR A 67 24.18 0.02 2.98
N ASP A 68 24.41 0.79 4.06
CA ASP A 68 24.53 0.24 5.40
C ASP A 68 23.19 -0.32 5.88
N LYS A 69 23.15 -1.62 6.12
CA LYS A 69 21.93 -2.33 6.50
C LYS A 69 21.31 -1.81 7.81
N ASN A 70 22.14 -1.47 8.78
CA ASN A 70 21.62 -0.98 10.06
C ASN A 70 20.93 0.37 9.90
N THR A 71 21.47 1.24 9.08
CA THR A 71 20.88 2.54 8.75
C THR A 71 19.55 2.36 8.01
N LEU A 72 19.52 1.46 7.02
CA LEU A 72 18.29 1.18 6.26
C LEU A 72 17.19 0.57 7.14
N ILE A 73 17.54 -0.31 8.05
CA ILE A 73 16.60 -0.87 9.03
C ILE A 73 16.06 0.23 9.95
N SER A 74 16.90 1.15 10.38
CA SER A 74 16.48 2.29 11.19
C SER A 74 15.48 3.18 10.45
N TYR A 75 15.75 3.49 9.19
CA TYR A 75 14.82 4.25 8.35
C TYR A 75 13.50 3.52 8.14
N LYS A 76 13.53 2.22 7.94
CA LYS A 76 12.33 1.39 7.85
C LYS A 76 11.49 1.47 9.12
N LYS A 77 12.09 1.40 10.28
CA LYS A 77 11.38 1.53 11.55
C LYS A 77 10.70 2.89 11.69
N GLU A 78 11.38 3.96 11.29
CA GLU A 78 10.80 5.29 11.27
C GLU A 78 9.64 5.38 10.28
N TYR A 79 9.79 4.80 9.09
CA TYR A 79 8.72 4.74 8.10
C TYR A 79 7.48 4.05 8.65
N VAL A 80 7.63 2.93 9.32
CA VAL A 80 6.49 2.19 9.90
C VAL A 80 5.73 3.07 10.90
N LYS A 81 6.42 3.82 11.72
CA LYS A 81 5.80 4.77 12.64
C LYS A 81 5.03 5.87 11.90
N GLU A 82 5.62 6.41 10.84
CA GLU A 82 4.95 7.41 9.99
C GLU A 82 3.72 6.81 9.31
N ALA A 83 3.81 5.57 8.85
CA ALA A 83 2.71 4.86 8.20
C ALA A 83 1.51 4.70 9.13
N ASP A 84 1.74 4.38 10.39
CA ASP A 84 0.67 4.27 11.39
C ASP A 84 -0.10 5.59 11.56
N ILE A 85 0.55 6.71 11.35
CA ILE A 85 -0.06 8.05 11.50
C ILE A 85 -0.75 8.49 10.20
N HIS A 86 -0.10 8.29 9.05
CA HIS A 86 -0.48 8.97 7.81
C HIS A 86 -1.19 8.10 6.77
N MET A 87 -0.99 6.79 6.78
CA MET A 87 -1.47 5.95 5.67
C MET A 87 -2.99 5.88 5.60
N THR A 88 -3.67 5.70 6.71
CA THR A 88 -5.13 5.61 6.74
C THR A 88 -5.79 6.89 6.25
N ALA A 89 -5.27 8.04 6.65
CA ALA A 89 -5.82 9.35 6.27
C ALA A 89 -5.58 9.69 4.80
N ASN A 90 -4.51 9.17 4.20
CA ASN A 90 -4.04 9.55 2.86
C ASN A 90 -4.21 8.44 1.81
N THR A 91 -4.87 7.34 2.15
CA THR A 91 -5.18 6.27 1.22
C THR A 91 -6.65 6.37 0.82
N LYS A 92 -6.90 6.40 -0.49
CA LYS A 92 -8.26 6.47 -1.03
C LYS A 92 -8.49 5.29 -1.95
N PHE A 93 -9.63 4.61 -1.77
CA PHE A 93 -10.06 3.60 -2.73
C PHE A 93 -10.44 4.25 -4.05
N PHE A 94 -10.11 3.59 -5.15
CA PHE A 94 -10.68 3.97 -6.43
C PHE A 94 -12.21 3.76 -6.38
N PRO A 95 -13.00 4.62 -7.01
CA PRO A 95 -14.47 4.46 -7.00
C PRO A 95 -14.93 3.10 -7.52
N GLU A 96 -14.26 2.58 -8.54
CA GLU A 96 -14.54 1.26 -9.11
C GLU A 96 -14.28 0.14 -8.11
N THR A 97 -13.27 0.29 -7.26
CA THR A 97 -12.92 -0.68 -6.23
C THR A 97 -14.05 -0.87 -5.23
N VAL A 98 -14.61 0.22 -4.73
CA VAL A 98 -15.72 0.19 -3.78
C VAL A 98 -16.94 -0.49 -4.40
N ALA A 99 -17.26 -0.17 -5.65
CA ALA A 99 -18.36 -0.77 -6.36
C ALA A 99 -18.19 -2.28 -6.54
N VAL A 100 -17.00 -2.72 -6.95
CA VAL A 100 -16.68 -4.15 -7.11
C VAL A 100 -16.76 -4.90 -5.79
N LEU A 101 -16.18 -4.35 -4.73
CA LEU A 101 -16.18 -5.00 -3.41
C LEU A 101 -17.60 -5.13 -2.85
N LYS A 102 -18.44 -4.11 -3.02
CA LYS A 102 -19.85 -4.16 -2.62
C LYS A 102 -20.62 -5.20 -3.41
N ALA A 103 -20.38 -5.30 -4.71
CA ALA A 103 -21.01 -6.31 -5.56
C ALA A 103 -20.61 -7.73 -5.17
N LEU A 104 -19.34 -7.97 -4.87
CA LEU A 104 -18.83 -9.27 -4.41
C LEU A 104 -19.45 -9.66 -3.06
N LYS A 105 -19.56 -8.72 -2.14
CA LYS A 105 -20.20 -8.94 -0.83
C LYS A 105 -21.68 -9.31 -1.00
N LYS A 106 -22.38 -8.63 -1.89
CA LYS A 106 -23.80 -8.88 -2.17
C LYS A 106 -24.05 -10.26 -2.77
N ARG A 107 -23.10 -10.80 -3.54
CA ARG A 107 -23.16 -12.16 -4.11
C ARG A 107 -22.73 -13.25 -3.13
N GLY A 108 -22.44 -12.92 -1.87
CA GLY A 108 -21.91 -13.86 -0.88
C GLY A 108 -20.44 -14.20 -1.07
N GLY A 109 -19.75 -13.53 -1.99
CA GLY A 109 -18.31 -13.64 -2.15
C GLY A 109 -17.59 -12.99 -0.98
N PHE A 110 -16.48 -13.58 -0.58
CA PHE A 110 -15.67 -13.06 0.51
C PHE A 110 -14.31 -12.61 -0.01
N SER A 111 -14.02 -11.32 0.18
CA SER A 111 -12.72 -10.78 -0.16
C SER A 111 -11.74 -11.02 0.97
N ARG A 112 -10.63 -11.70 0.69
CA ARG A 112 -9.52 -11.85 1.62
C ARG A 112 -8.40 -10.90 1.25
N PHE A 113 -7.92 -10.20 2.25
CA PHE A 113 -6.79 -9.27 2.15
C PHE A 113 -5.76 -9.63 3.21
N PHE A 114 -4.55 -9.09 3.08
CA PHE A 114 -3.61 -9.14 4.18
C PHE A 114 -4.19 -8.45 5.41
N VAL A 115 -3.84 -8.94 6.58
CA VAL A 115 -4.49 -8.57 7.85
C VAL A 115 -4.67 -7.06 8.05
N GLY A 116 -3.67 -6.26 7.74
CA GLY A 116 -3.77 -4.79 7.87
C GLY A 116 -4.76 -4.15 6.90
N ILE A 117 -4.95 -4.74 5.73
CA ILE A 117 -5.87 -4.26 4.70
C ILE A 117 -7.31 -4.64 5.06
N ILE A 118 -7.54 -5.81 5.64
CA ILE A 118 -8.86 -6.25 6.10
C ILE A 118 -9.42 -5.25 7.10
N PHE A 119 -8.61 -4.80 8.05
CA PHE A 119 -9.01 -3.82 9.05
C PHE A 119 -9.44 -2.51 8.40
N TYR A 120 -8.65 -2.02 7.46
CA TYR A 120 -8.96 -0.80 6.72
C TYR A 120 -10.26 -0.91 5.93
N LEU A 121 -10.47 -2.00 5.21
CA LEU A 121 -11.69 -2.24 4.44
C LEU A 121 -12.92 -2.33 5.33
N ARG A 122 -12.78 -2.91 6.50
CA ARG A 122 -13.87 -2.98 7.47
C ARG A 122 -14.38 -1.59 7.85
N GLU A 123 -13.48 -0.65 8.08
CA GLU A 123 -13.83 0.73 8.39
C GLU A 123 -14.56 1.43 7.24
N VAL A 124 -14.19 1.13 6.01
CA VAL A 124 -14.72 1.80 4.81
C VAL A 124 -16.02 1.17 4.32
N LEU A 125 -16.17 -0.16 4.42
CA LEU A 125 -17.29 -0.89 3.83
C LEU A 125 -18.45 -1.15 4.82
N LEU A 126 -18.24 -0.93 6.07
CA LEU A 126 -19.28 -0.96 7.07
C LEU A 126 -19.90 0.42 7.23
#